data_03525e4e2d1e6a4dc14313210b713ace
#
_entry.id   03525e4e2d1e6a4dc14313210b713ace
#
_cell.length_a   1.000
_cell.length_b   1.000
_cell.length_c   1.000
_cell.angle_alpha   90.00
_cell.angle_beta   90.00
_cell.angle_gamma   90.00
#
_symmetry.space_group_name_H-M   'P 1'
#
loop_
_entity.id
_entity.type
_entity.pdbx_description
1 polymer ?
#
loop_
_entity_poly.entity_id
_entity_poly.type
_entity_poly.pdbx_seq_one_letter_code
_entity_poly.pdbx_strand_id
1 'polypeptide(L)'
;MISIIIPLYNKEKSISATIQSVLNQSYTDFELLIVDDGSTDKGASIAASYPDARIRVIHKANGGVCSARNRGIQEAEGEFIALLDGDDQWDKEYLAEQVKMIHDFPEAAMWGINFAELNNGQLIRKLATGLPDGYRGYVENYFEMKGRVSDLFCSSSVVIRKEIFERMGMFDERLKYSEDIDMWFRIIANYPVAFYDKYMAWYLYDAENRAMNRERLLKYWLPYYVDKYKDPLFQHNKVFYRWIMRWAACRIKDIYFNDAEQFEDAIVASRNLDYTQLSWKYYVLFQLPYGIAKRLNTWDEKRIKQK
;
A
#
# COMPACT_ATOMS: atom_id res chain seq x y z
N MET A 1 17.81 1.16 15.86
CA MET A 1 18.21 0.69 14.52
C MET A 1 16.99 0.47 13.64
N ILE A 2 17.07 0.82 12.36
CA ILE A 2 16.03 0.61 11.35
C ILE A 2 16.49 -0.48 10.37
N SER A 3 15.65 -1.48 10.09
CA SER A 3 15.87 -2.44 9.03
C SER A 3 15.15 -1.98 7.77
N ILE A 4 15.90 -1.72 6.71
CA ILE A 4 15.37 -1.32 5.40
C ILE A 4 15.22 -2.57 4.56
N ILE A 5 14.03 -2.79 4.00
CA ILE A 5 13.74 -3.97 3.18
C ILE A 5 13.46 -3.55 1.76
N ILE A 6 14.26 -4.06 0.82
CA ILE A 6 14.07 -3.88 -0.63
C ILE A 6 13.71 -5.23 -1.25
N PRO A 7 12.46 -5.45 -1.69
CA PRO A 7 12.13 -6.58 -2.54
C PRO A 7 12.71 -6.36 -3.93
N LEU A 8 13.48 -7.31 -4.43
CA LEU A 8 14.16 -7.24 -5.72
C LEU A 8 13.66 -8.34 -6.65
N TYR A 9 13.14 -7.95 -7.82
CA TYR A 9 12.81 -8.87 -8.90
C TYR A 9 12.93 -8.18 -10.26
N ASN A 10 13.97 -8.52 -11.02
CA ASN A 10 14.24 -7.99 -12.37
C ASN A 10 14.22 -6.45 -12.41
N LYS A 11 15.13 -5.82 -11.66
CA LYS A 11 15.31 -4.36 -11.53
C LYS A 11 16.74 -3.92 -11.83
N GLU A 12 17.43 -4.54 -12.81
CA GLU A 12 18.84 -4.25 -13.10
C GLU A 12 19.11 -2.79 -13.46
N LYS A 13 18.11 -2.05 -13.98
CA LYS A 13 18.29 -0.65 -14.37
C LYS A 13 18.07 0.34 -13.22
N SER A 14 17.28 -0.01 -12.21
CA SER A 14 16.87 0.89 -11.14
C SER A 14 17.55 0.60 -9.80
N ILE A 15 17.84 -0.67 -9.48
CA ILE A 15 18.30 -1.08 -8.16
C ILE A 15 19.56 -0.35 -7.67
N SER A 16 20.48 0.00 -8.57
CA SER A 16 21.68 0.76 -8.20
C SER A 16 21.35 2.14 -7.63
N ALA A 17 20.42 2.87 -8.25
CA ALA A 17 20.00 4.19 -7.81
C ALA A 17 19.23 4.09 -6.47
N THR A 18 18.41 3.07 -6.31
CA THR A 18 17.70 2.77 -5.06
C THR A 18 18.67 2.51 -3.91
N ILE A 19 19.65 1.61 -4.08
CA ILE A 19 20.69 1.33 -3.06
C ILE A 19 21.48 2.60 -2.73
N GLN A 20 21.88 3.37 -3.74
CA GLN A 20 22.64 4.60 -3.53
C GLN A 20 21.85 5.63 -2.72
N SER A 21 20.53 5.73 -2.91
CA SER A 21 19.66 6.63 -2.14
C SER A 21 19.61 6.24 -0.65
N VAL A 22 19.74 4.94 -0.33
CA VAL A 22 19.84 4.44 1.04
C VAL A 22 21.22 4.69 1.63
N LEU A 23 22.28 4.42 0.89
CA LEU A 23 23.65 4.61 1.39
C LEU A 23 23.99 6.09 1.64
N ASN A 24 23.33 7.00 0.93
CA ASN A 24 23.48 8.45 1.09
C ASN A 24 22.63 9.05 2.23
N GLN A 25 21.90 8.25 3.01
CA GLN A 25 21.11 8.74 4.13
C GLN A 25 22.00 9.39 5.20
N SER A 26 21.56 10.54 5.75
CA SER A 26 22.23 11.21 6.85
C SER A 26 22.15 10.44 8.18
N TYR A 27 21.10 9.67 8.38
CA TYR A 27 20.97 8.72 9.49
C TYR A 27 21.61 7.38 9.10
N THR A 28 22.55 6.88 9.92
CA THR A 28 23.45 5.75 9.56
C THR A 28 23.20 4.47 10.36
N ASP A 29 22.37 4.51 11.43
CA ASP A 29 22.06 3.34 12.27
C ASP A 29 20.95 2.49 11.64
N PHE A 30 21.28 1.84 10.51
CA PHE A 30 20.39 0.96 9.78
C PHE A 30 21.12 -0.27 9.22
N GLU A 31 20.37 -1.33 8.95
CA GLU A 31 20.74 -2.42 8.05
C GLU A 31 19.90 -2.35 6.77
N LEU A 32 20.43 -2.86 5.67
CA LEU A 32 19.75 -2.93 4.37
C LEU A 32 19.64 -4.38 3.92
N LEU A 33 18.42 -4.89 3.92
CA LEU A 33 18.08 -6.24 3.49
C LEU A 33 17.50 -6.19 2.08
N ILE A 34 18.24 -6.68 1.10
CA ILE A 34 17.79 -6.77 -0.28
C ILE A 34 17.36 -8.20 -0.53
N VAL A 35 16.07 -8.43 -0.70
CA VAL A 35 15.51 -9.78 -0.88
C VAL A 35 15.29 -10.03 -2.36
N ASP A 36 16.21 -10.76 -2.97
CA ASP A 36 16.12 -11.19 -4.36
C ASP A 36 15.11 -12.32 -4.49
N ASP A 37 13.99 -12.03 -5.11
CA ASP A 37 12.87 -12.94 -5.35
C ASP A 37 13.04 -13.73 -6.66
N GLY A 38 14.24 -14.29 -6.85
CA GLY A 38 14.56 -15.13 -8.01
C GLY A 38 14.70 -14.33 -9.31
N SER A 39 15.42 -13.22 -9.29
CA SER A 39 15.72 -12.42 -10.49
C SER A 39 16.48 -13.21 -11.54
N THR A 40 16.17 -12.96 -12.80
CA THR A 40 16.85 -13.56 -13.96
C THR A 40 17.76 -12.57 -14.69
N ASP A 41 17.73 -11.29 -14.29
CA ASP A 41 18.57 -10.22 -14.77
C ASP A 41 19.81 -10.02 -13.86
N LYS A 42 20.55 -8.93 -14.05
CA LYS A 42 21.75 -8.63 -13.27
C LYS A 42 21.45 -7.93 -11.93
N GLY A 43 20.20 -7.69 -11.58
CA GLY A 43 19.81 -6.90 -10.40
C GLY A 43 20.43 -7.43 -9.11
N ALA A 44 20.34 -8.75 -8.87
CA ALA A 44 20.93 -9.38 -7.70
C ALA A 44 22.46 -9.28 -7.64
N SER A 45 23.16 -9.44 -8.77
CA SER A 45 24.61 -9.29 -8.83
C SER A 45 25.06 -7.84 -8.62
N ILE A 46 24.29 -6.86 -9.10
CA ILE A 46 24.51 -5.44 -8.82
C ILE A 46 24.38 -5.19 -7.32
N ALA A 47 23.31 -5.66 -6.68
CA ALA A 47 23.11 -5.50 -5.25
C ALA A 47 24.25 -6.10 -4.43
N ALA A 48 24.74 -7.30 -4.80
CA ALA A 48 25.81 -7.99 -4.12
C ALA A 48 27.21 -7.35 -4.34
N SER A 49 27.36 -6.46 -5.32
CA SER A 49 28.64 -5.80 -5.62
C SER A 49 28.97 -4.62 -4.71
N TYR A 50 28.04 -4.15 -3.88
CA TYR A 50 28.28 -3.02 -2.97
C TYR A 50 29.10 -3.44 -1.75
N PRO A 51 30.28 -2.81 -1.50
CA PRO A 51 31.19 -3.19 -0.39
C PRO A 51 30.79 -2.49 0.93
N ASP A 52 29.51 -2.51 1.30
CA ASP A 52 29.01 -1.90 2.54
C ASP A 52 28.51 -3.00 3.50
N ALA A 53 29.09 -3.06 4.70
CA ALA A 53 28.78 -4.10 5.69
C ALA A 53 27.32 -4.08 6.20
N ARG A 54 26.60 -2.98 5.98
CA ARG A 54 25.19 -2.86 6.34
C ARG A 54 24.28 -3.57 5.36
N ILE A 55 24.77 -3.94 4.16
CA ILE A 55 23.98 -4.60 3.11
C ILE A 55 24.05 -6.11 3.28
N ARG A 56 22.89 -6.74 3.26
CA ARG A 56 22.73 -8.18 3.20
C ARG A 56 21.76 -8.55 2.06
N VAL A 57 22.26 -9.30 1.08
CA VAL A 57 21.44 -9.82 -0.03
C VAL A 57 20.95 -11.22 0.33
N ILE A 58 19.63 -11.43 0.26
CA ILE A 58 18.96 -12.67 0.60
C ILE A 58 18.33 -13.23 -0.68
N HIS A 59 18.77 -14.39 -1.13
CA HIS A 59 18.22 -15.04 -2.32
C HIS A 59 17.10 -16.01 -1.96
N LYS A 60 16.01 -16.01 -2.73
CA LYS A 60 14.94 -17.01 -2.60
C LYS A 60 14.31 -17.33 -3.95
N ALA A 61 13.60 -18.45 -4.03
CA ALA A 61 12.75 -18.75 -5.17
C ALA A 61 11.62 -17.71 -5.30
N ASN A 62 11.25 -17.37 -6.54
CA ASN A 62 10.19 -16.38 -6.79
C ASN A 62 8.87 -16.76 -6.10
N GLY A 63 8.36 -15.88 -5.26
CA GLY A 63 7.10 -15.99 -4.53
C GLY A 63 6.25 -14.73 -4.57
N GLY A 64 6.76 -13.67 -5.23
CA GLY A 64 6.12 -12.37 -5.33
C GLY A 64 6.51 -11.40 -4.20
N VAL A 65 6.12 -10.14 -4.37
CA VAL A 65 6.54 -9.02 -3.51
C VAL A 65 6.19 -9.23 -2.03
N CYS A 66 5.02 -9.81 -1.72
CA CYS A 66 4.62 -10.15 -0.34
C CYS A 66 5.62 -11.11 0.29
N SER A 67 5.93 -12.19 -0.42
CA SER A 67 6.87 -13.22 0.04
C SER A 67 8.28 -12.66 0.25
N ALA A 68 8.74 -11.77 -0.63
CA ALA A 68 10.02 -11.08 -0.48
C ALA A 68 10.04 -10.13 0.72
N ARG A 69 9.01 -9.29 0.90
CA ARG A 69 8.87 -8.42 2.06
C ARG A 69 8.79 -9.21 3.36
N ASN A 70 7.98 -10.28 3.40
CA ASN A 70 7.85 -11.16 4.56
C ASN A 70 9.19 -11.77 4.95
N ARG A 71 9.95 -12.25 3.98
CA ARG A 71 11.29 -12.79 4.25
C ARG A 71 12.21 -11.73 4.83
N GLY A 72 12.22 -10.52 4.29
CA GLY A 72 13.02 -9.42 4.83
C GLY A 72 12.64 -9.05 6.26
N ILE A 73 11.33 -9.01 6.58
CA ILE A 73 10.83 -8.72 7.94
C ILE A 73 11.28 -9.80 8.93
N GLN A 74 11.25 -11.08 8.52
CA GLN A 74 11.71 -12.19 9.36
C GLN A 74 13.20 -12.12 9.68
N GLU A 75 14.01 -11.69 8.72
CA GLU A 75 15.48 -11.59 8.83
C GLU A 75 15.94 -10.27 9.47
N ALA A 76 15.06 -9.30 9.61
CA ALA A 76 15.36 -7.98 10.15
C ALA A 76 15.72 -8.04 11.64
N GLU A 77 16.78 -7.30 12.03
CA GLU A 77 17.24 -7.19 13.42
C GLU A 77 16.78 -5.90 14.10
N GLY A 78 16.36 -4.88 13.30
CA GLY A 78 15.89 -3.59 13.80
C GLY A 78 14.50 -3.64 14.41
N GLU A 79 14.26 -2.72 15.34
CA GLU A 79 12.95 -2.50 15.97
C GLU A 79 11.93 -1.91 14.98
N PHE A 80 12.41 -1.20 13.98
CA PHE A 80 11.61 -0.51 12.98
C PHE A 80 11.92 -1.05 11.59
N ILE A 81 10.87 -1.27 10.81
CA ILE A 81 10.94 -1.75 9.42
C ILE A 81 10.60 -0.60 8.49
N ALA A 82 11.55 -0.21 7.65
CA ALA A 82 11.33 0.69 6.53
C ALA A 82 11.22 -0.12 5.25
N LEU A 83 10.21 0.17 4.42
CA LEU A 83 10.02 -0.50 3.14
C LEU A 83 10.45 0.44 2.01
N LEU A 84 11.13 -0.11 1.00
CA LEU A 84 11.54 0.63 -0.19
C LEU A 84 11.47 -0.30 -1.40
N ASP A 85 10.68 0.04 -2.40
CA ASP A 85 10.61 -0.77 -3.62
C ASP A 85 11.89 -0.59 -4.46
N GLY A 86 12.32 -1.65 -5.17
CA GLY A 86 13.62 -1.72 -5.86
C GLY A 86 13.78 -0.77 -7.05
N ASP A 87 12.80 0.08 -7.31
CA ASP A 87 12.77 1.12 -8.33
C ASP A 87 12.50 2.52 -7.78
N ASP A 88 12.30 2.67 -6.47
CA ASP A 88 12.06 3.94 -5.82
C ASP A 88 13.32 4.51 -5.16
N GLN A 89 13.29 5.76 -4.75
CA GLN A 89 14.41 6.46 -4.14
C GLN A 89 13.95 7.35 -2.99
N TRP A 90 14.86 7.60 -2.04
CA TRP A 90 14.64 8.52 -0.93
C TRP A 90 15.49 9.79 -1.01
N ASP A 91 14.95 10.87 -0.47
CA ASP A 91 15.73 12.05 -0.11
C ASP A 91 16.77 11.66 0.97
N LYS A 92 17.92 12.31 0.96
CA LYS A 92 19.03 12.02 1.90
C LYS A 92 18.66 12.18 3.38
N GLU A 93 17.64 12.96 3.70
CA GLU A 93 17.17 13.19 5.07
C GLU A 93 15.93 12.34 5.45
N TYR A 94 15.48 11.43 4.57
CA TYR A 94 14.27 10.65 4.79
C TYR A 94 14.29 9.86 6.11
N LEU A 95 15.36 9.08 6.36
CA LEU A 95 15.49 8.28 7.59
C LEU A 95 15.63 9.17 8.84
N ALA A 96 16.36 10.28 8.74
CA ALA A 96 16.48 11.22 9.86
C ALA A 96 15.14 11.83 10.24
N GLU A 97 14.31 12.19 9.26
CA GLU A 97 12.95 12.69 9.51
C GLU A 97 12.02 11.58 10.04
N GLN A 98 12.16 10.34 9.58
CA GLN A 98 11.41 9.20 10.14
C GLN A 98 11.77 8.97 11.62
N VAL A 99 13.04 9.06 11.99
CA VAL A 99 13.47 8.95 13.39
C VAL A 99 12.88 10.07 14.26
N LYS A 100 12.81 11.30 13.73
CA LYS A 100 12.11 12.40 14.43
C LYS A 100 10.61 12.12 14.58
N MET A 101 9.97 11.56 13.54
CA MET A 101 8.56 11.16 13.61
C MET A 101 8.32 10.08 14.66
N ILE A 102 9.20 9.08 14.75
CA ILE A 102 9.14 8.02 15.76
C ILE A 102 9.26 8.61 17.18
N HIS A 103 10.18 9.54 17.37
CA HIS A 103 10.39 10.20 18.66
C HIS A 103 9.21 11.08 19.07
N ASP A 104 8.67 11.88 18.14
CA ASP A 104 7.63 12.87 18.43
C ASP A 104 6.23 12.24 18.53
N PHE A 105 6.03 11.09 17.87
CA PHE A 105 4.75 10.33 17.87
C PHE A 105 4.97 8.89 18.31
N PRO A 106 5.39 8.65 19.55
CA PRO A 106 5.86 7.33 20.03
C PRO A 106 4.75 6.27 20.13
N GLU A 107 3.49 6.66 20.18
CA GLU A 107 2.36 5.72 20.25
C GLU A 107 1.95 5.20 18.86
N ALA A 108 2.48 5.77 17.78
CA ALA A 108 2.17 5.30 16.45
C ALA A 108 2.78 3.90 16.20
N ALA A 109 2.05 3.08 15.49
CA ALA A 109 2.51 1.79 14.97
C ALA A 109 3.17 1.92 13.58
N MET A 110 2.81 2.97 12.85
CA MET A 110 3.31 3.29 11.52
C MET A 110 3.47 4.79 11.36
N TRP A 111 4.56 5.19 10.73
CA TRP A 111 4.86 6.58 10.37
C TRP A 111 5.03 6.69 8.86
N GLY A 112 4.31 7.63 8.25
CA GLY A 112 4.41 7.93 6.82
C GLY A 112 4.96 9.32 6.58
N ILE A 113 5.80 9.45 5.56
CA ILE A 113 6.22 10.74 5.00
C ILE A 113 5.73 10.81 3.57
N ASN A 114 5.25 11.97 3.11
CA ASN A 114 4.65 12.08 1.80
C ASN A 114 5.64 11.76 0.67
N PHE A 115 5.11 11.31 -0.45
CA PHE A 115 5.87 10.92 -1.63
C PHE A 115 5.39 11.69 -2.87
N ALA A 116 6.26 11.80 -3.85
CA ALA A 116 5.95 12.35 -5.15
C ALA A 116 6.20 11.33 -6.24
N GLU A 117 5.39 11.35 -7.30
CA GLU A 117 5.62 10.55 -8.50
C GLU A 117 6.61 11.26 -9.40
N LEU A 118 7.61 10.54 -9.89
CA LEU A 118 8.54 11.00 -10.92
C LEU A 118 8.19 10.29 -12.23
N ASN A 119 7.70 11.05 -13.21
CA ASN A 119 7.29 10.55 -14.52
C ASN A 119 8.01 11.34 -15.62
N ASN A 120 8.81 10.67 -16.45
CA ASN A 120 9.62 11.30 -17.51
C ASN A 120 10.40 12.54 -17.02
N GLY A 121 10.99 12.45 -15.82
CA GLY A 121 11.72 13.54 -15.19
C GLY A 121 10.84 14.68 -14.65
N GLN A 122 9.53 14.59 -14.75
CA GLN A 122 8.58 15.54 -14.17
C GLN A 122 8.10 15.06 -12.81
N LEU A 123 8.23 15.92 -11.80
CA LEU A 123 7.77 15.66 -10.45
C LEU A 123 6.26 15.97 -10.35
N ILE A 124 5.46 14.96 -10.06
CA ILE A 124 4.03 15.08 -9.80
C ILE A 124 3.81 14.92 -8.30
N ARG A 125 3.50 16.04 -7.65
CA ARG A 125 3.18 16.06 -6.21
C ARG A 125 1.72 15.73 -6.01
N LYS A 126 1.44 14.71 -5.21
CA LYS A 126 0.08 14.39 -4.78
C LYS A 126 -0.21 15.12 -3.47
N LEU A 127 -1.29 15.87 -3.44
CA LEU A 127 -1.76 16.47 -2.19
C LEU A 127 -2.24 15.36 -1.25
N ALA A 128 -1.86 15.44 0.02
CA ALA A 128 -2.40 14.59 1.08
C ALA A 128 -3.87 14.96 1.31
N THR A 129 -4.78 14.24 0.64
CA THR A 129 -6.21 14.58 0.65
C THR A 129 -6.80 14.38 2.04
N GLY A 130 -7.46 15.41 2.56
CA GLY A 130 -8.12 15.38 3.86
C GLY A 130 -7.29 15.86 5.03
N LEU A 131 -6.02 16.22 4.81
CA LEU A 131 -5.12 16.85 5.79
C LEU A 131 -4.75 18.27 5.35
N PRO A 132 -4.46 19.19 6.28
CA PRO A 132 -3.90 20.51 5.94
C PRO A 132 -2.54 20.40 5.28
N ASP A 133 -2.18 21.35 4.42
CA ASP A 133 -0.86 21.44 3.81
C ASP A 133 0.24 21.50 4.88
N GLY A 134 1.31 20.72 4.71
CA GLY A 134 2.41 20.62 5.66
C GLY A 134 2.04 19.93 6.98
N TYR A 135 0.95 19.16 7.00
CA TYR A 135 0.51 18.43 8.19
C TYR A 135 1.61 17.56 8.77
N ARG A 136 1.73 17.55 10.10
CA ARG A 136 2.64 16.69 10.84
C ARG A 136 2.00 16.29 12.16
N GLY A 137 1.58 15.03 12.29
CA GLY A 137 0.84 14.57 13.48
C GLY A 137 0.23 13.19 13.34
N TYR A 138 -0.52 12.80 14.37
CA TYR A 138 -1.36 11.59 14.32
C TYR A 138 -2.51 11.76 13.35
N VAL A 139 -2.73 10.76 12.50
CA VAL A 139 -3.86 10.77 11.56
C VAL A 139 -5.10 10.29 12.30
N GLU A 140 -5.94 11.24 12.69
CA GLU A 140 -7.23 10.95 13.29
C GLU A 140 -8.30 10.73 12.23
N ASN A 141 -9.27 9.86 12.54
CA ASN A 141 -10.46 9.65 11.69
C ASN A 141 -10.15 9.27 10.23
N TYR A 142 -9.06 8.53 10.01
CA TYR A 142 -8.60 8.13 8.67
C TYR A 142 -9.75 7.63 7.77
N PHE A 143 -10.63 6.76 8.27
CA PHE A 143 -11.74 6.18 7.51
C PHE A 143 -12.95 7.12 7.34
N GLU A 144 -12.93 8.29 7.97
CA GLU A 144 -13.96 9.32 7.84
C GLU A 144 -13.49 10.52 6.98
N MET A 145 -12.20 10.57 6.66
CA MET A 145 -11.63 11.64 5.85
C MET A 145 -12.24 11.67 4.45
N LYS A 146 -12.45 12.87 3.92
CA LYS A 146 -12.91 13.05 2.54
C LYS A 146 -11.72 12.91 1.60
N GLY A 147 -11.88 12.10 0.55
CA GLY A 147 -10.86 11.93 -0.48
C GLY A 147 -10.38 10.49 -0.64
N ARG A 148 -9.34 10.29 -1.43
CA ARG A 148 -8.68 8.99 -1.60
C ARG A 148 -7.66 8.80 -0.48
N VAL A 149 -8.14 8.34 0.65
CA VAL A 149 -7.33 8.12 1.85
C VAL A 149 -6.23 7.09 1.63
N SER A 150 -6.41 6.18 0.66
CA SER A 150 -5.37 5.22 0.24
C SER A 150 -4.09 5.87 -0.32
N ASP A 151 -4.11 7.18 -0.56
CA ASP A 151 -2.99 7.87 -1.19
C ASP A 151 -2.02 8.51 -0.16
N LEU A 152 -2.27 8.40 1.15
CA LEU A 152 -1.36 8.91 2.19
C LEU A 152 -0.10 8.07 2.35
N PHE A 153 -0.20 6.76 2.14
CA PHE A 153 0.88 5.81 2.40
C PHE A 153 1.16 4.97 1.16
N CYS A 154 2.41 4.90 0.76
CA CYS A 154 2.90 3.88 -0.17
C CYS A 154 4.02 3.07 0.48
N SER A 155 4.35 1.91 -0.07
CA SER A 155 5.39 1.05 0.49
C SER A 155 6.70 1.79 0.73
N SER A 156 7.14 2.60 -0.23
CA SER A 156 8.41 3.33 -0.15
C SER A 156 8.37 4.58 0.76
N SER A 157 7.27 4.85 1.45
CA SER A 157 7.09 6.06 2.26
C SER A 157 6.76 5.80 3.74
N VAL A 158 6.88 4.56 4.20
CA VAL A 158 6.48 4.17 5.56
C VAL A 158 7.58 3.50 6.35
N VAL A 159 7.53 3.73 7.67
CA VAL A 159 8.25 2.96 8.69
C VAL A 159 7.22 2.36 9.66
N ILE A 160 7.42 1.11 10.06
CA ILE A 160 6.47 0.34 10.88
C ILE A 160 7.23 -0.29 12.04
N ARG A 161 6.64 -0.34 13.24
CA ARG A 161 7.20 -1.16 14.33
C ARG A 161 7.21 -2.63 13.94
N LYS A 162 8.34 -3.30 14.11
CA LYS A 162 8.48 -4.71 13.76
C LYS A 162 7.45 -5.60 14.46
N GLU A 163 7.18 -5.36 15.74
CA GLU A 163 6.19 -6.12 16.53
C GLU A 163 4.77 -6.10 15.94
N ILE A 164 4.44 -5.11 15.12
CA ILE A 164 3.11 -5.01 14.48
C ILE A 164 2.89 -6.16 13.50
N PHE A 165 3.94 -6.61 12.82
CA PHE A 165 3.83 -7.77 11.93
C PHE A 165 3.55 -9.08 12.67
N GLU A 166 4.00 -9.20 13.92
CA GLU A 166 3.66 -10.35 14.77
C GLU A 166 2.20 -10.29 15.23
N ARG A 167 1.70 -9.10 15.56
CA ARG A 167 0.33 -8.89 16.08
C ARG A 167 -0.72 -8.90 14.99
N MET A 168 -0.45 -8.28 13.85
CA MET A 168 -1.41 -8.11 12.74
C MET A 168 -1.22 -9.12 11.62
N GLY A 169 -0.17 -9.95 11.68
CA GLY A 169 0.25 -10.85 10.62
C GLY A 169 1.05 -10.14 9.53
N MET A 170 1.76 -10.92 8.75
CA MET A 170 2.61 -10.50 7.64
C MET A 170 1.78 -10.01 6.44
N PHE A 171 2.46 -9.62 5.36
CA PHE A 171 1.80 -9.38 4.07
C PHE A 171 1.12 -10.66 3.57
N ASP A 172 -0.10 -10.53 3.07
CA ASP A 172 -0.89 -11.68 2.62
C ASP A 172 -0.46 -12.11 1.21
N GLU A 173 0.26 -13.22 1.11
CA GLU A 173 0.83 -13.74 -0.15
C GLU A 173 -0.23 -14.19 -1.18
N ARG A 174 -1.50 -14.30 -0.76
CA ARG A 174 -2.63 -14.58 -1.66
C ARG A 174 -3.02 -13.37 -2.48
N LEU A 175 -2.71 -12.16 -1.98
CA LEU A 175 -2.99 -10.91 -2.67
C LEU A 175 -1.95 -10.69 -3.78
N LYS A 176 -2.43 -10.53 -5.00
CA LYS A 176 -1.58 -10.18 -6.15
C LYS A 176 -1.47 -8.68 -6.37
N TYR A 177 -2.37 -7.91 -5.74
CA TYR A 177 -2.45 -6.45 -5.80
C TYR A 177 -3.00 -5.89 -4.50
N SER A 178 -2.63 -4.64 -4.20
CA SER A 178 -3.10 -3.91 -3.01
C SER A 178 -2.78 -4.61 -1.69
N GLU A 179 -1.72 -5.39 -1.67
CA GLU A 179 -1.19 -6.07 -0.49
C GLU A 179 -0.71 -5.07 0.57
N ASP A 180 -0.18 -3.94 0.11
CA ASP A 180 0.23 -2.80 0.91
C ASP A 180 -0.97 -2.11 1.55
N ILE A 181 -2.00 -1.82 0.76
CA ILE A 181 -3.26 -1.24 1.24
C ILE A 181 -3.91 -2.14 2.30
N ASP A 182 -3.91 -3.47 2.10
CA ASP A 182 -4.37 -4.42 3.11
C ASP A 182 -3.60 -4.27 4.44
N MET A 183 -2.28 -4.18 4.35
CA MET A 183 -1.44 -4.00 5.55
C MET A 183 -1.76 -2.66 6.24
N TRP A 184 -1.84 -1.57 5.48
CA TRP A 184 -2.18 -0.26 6.04
C TRP A 184 -3.54 -0.26 6.73
N PHE A 185 -4.56 -0.84 6.13
CA PHE A 185 -5.89 -0.91 6.74
C PHE A 185 -5.90 -1.73 8.03
N ARG A 186 -5.17 -2.85 8.09
CA ARG A 186 -5.04 -3.63 9.31
C ARG A 186 -4.37 -2.83 10.43
N ILE A 187 -3.33 -2.09 10.12
CA ILE A 187 -2.63 -1.25 11.10
C ILE A 187 -3.53 -0.10 11.55
N ILE A 188 -4.06 0.70 10.63
CA ILE A 188 -4.83 1.91 10.93
C ILE A 188 -6.15 1.59 11.66
N ALA A 189 -6.75 0.43 11.39
CA ALA A 189 -7.96 0.01 12.10
C ALA A 189 -7.71 -0.30 13.58
N ASN A 190 -6.47 -0.60 13.99
CA ASN A 190 -6.14 -1.11 15.31
C ASN A 190 -5.17 -0.23 16.11
N TYR A 191 -4.40 0.63 15.45
CA TYR A 191 -3.33 1.42 16.07
C TYR A 191 -3.32 2.86 15.58
N PRO A 192 -2.85 3.80 16.40
CA PRO A 192 -2.51 5.14 15.93
C PRO A 192 -1.44 5.07 14.84
N VAL A 193 -1.56 5.96 13.87
CA VAL A 193 -0.56 6.18 12.83
C VAL A 193 -0.23 7.66 12.73
N ALA A 194 0.99 7.99 12.32
CA ALA A 194 1.41 9.38 12.14
C ALA A 194 1.79 9.64 10.68
N PHE A 195 1.59 10.87 10.24
CA PHE A 195 1.91 11.30 8.88
C PHE A 195 2.57 12.66 8.87
N TYR A 196 3.53 12.84 7.95
CA TYR A 196 4.17 14.11 7.67
C TYR A 196 4.05 14.45 6.18
N ASP A 197 3.38 15.55 5.89
CA ASP A 197 3.19 16.06 4.53
C ASP A 197 4.46 16.80 4.03
N LYS A 198 5.53 16.05 3.89
CA LYS A 198 6.80 16.51 3.30
C LYS A 198 7.25 15.48 2.26
N TYR A 199 7.52 15.92 1.06
CA TYR A 199 7.92 15.02 -0.02
C TYR A 199 9.38 14.60 0.14
N MET A 200 9.61 13.33 0.47
CA MET A 200 10.94 12.77 0.71
C MET A 200 11.13 11.35 0.15
N ALA A 201 10.11 10.80 -0.48
CA ALA A 201 10.18 9.55 -1.24
C ALA A 201 9.79 9.83 -2.70
N TRP A 202 10.51 9.22 -3.63
CA TRP A 202 10.33 9.40 -5.07
C TRP A 202 9.86 8.09 -5.68
N TYR A 203 8.60 8.04 -6.09
CA TYR A 203 7.99 6.91 -6.75
C TYR A 203 8.24 7.02 -8.26
N LEU A 204 9.11 6.14 -8.82
CA LEU A 204 9.50 6.20 -10.22
C LEU A 204 8.45 5.55 -11.12
N TYR A 205 7.74 6.39 -11.90
CA TYR A 205 6.66 5.93 -12.77
C TYR A 205 7.16 5.19 -14.01
N ASP A 206 8.38 5.47 -14.47
CA ASP A 206 8.98 4.91 -15.70
C ASP A 206 9.85 3.67 -15.45
N ALA A 207 9.79 3.10 -14.23
CA ALA A 207 10.60 1.95 -13.88
C ALA A 207 10.19 0.69 -14.66
N GLU A 208 11.17 -0.20 -14.89
CA GLU A 208 10.95 -1.48 -15.54
C GLU A 208 10.13 -2.44 -14.66
N ASN A 209 9.47 -3.40 -15.29
CA ASN A 209 8.76 -4.52 -14.65
C ASN A 209 7.84 -4.11 -13.48
N ARG A 210 7.03 -3.06 -13.68
CA ARG A 210 6.11 -2.57 -12.64
C ARG A 210 4.89 -3.48 -12.49
N ALA A 211 4.51 -3.73 -11.23
CA ALA A 211 3.28 -4.47 -10.91
C ALA A 211 2.02 -3.76 -11.44
N MET A 212 2.03 -2.41 -11.49
CA MET A 212 0.94 -1.58 -12.00
C MET A 212 0.59 -1.81 -13.48
N ASN A 213 1.54 -2.35 -14.27
CA ASN A 213 1.34 -2.62 -15.70
C ASN A 213 0.68 -3.98 -15.97
N ARG A 214 0.38 -4.76 -14.92
CA ARG A 214 -0.29 -6.06 -15.03
C ARG A 214 -1.80 -5.88 -14.96
N GLU A 215 -2.53 -6.78 -15.63
CA GLU A 215 -3.99 -6.81 -15.59
C GLU A 215 -4.51 -7.04 -14.16
N ARG A 216 -5.34 -6.13 -13.67
CA ARG A 216 -5.89 -6.16 -12.32
C ARG A 216 -7.25 -6.85 -12.31
N LEU A 217 -7.28 -8.16 -12.26
CA LEU A 217 -8.51 -8.93 -12.19
C LEU A 217 -9.08 -8.91 -10.77
N LEU A 218 -10.34 -8.54 -10.65
CA LEU A 218 -11.09 -8.44 -9.39
C LEU A 218 -11.03 -9.73 -8.57
N LYS A 219 -11.10 -10.88 -9.23
CA LYS A 219 -11.06 -12.21 -8.61
C LYS A 219 -9.80 -12.50 -7.79
N TYR A 220 -8.70 -11.76 -8.01
CA TYR A 220 -7.42 -11.99 -7.32
C TYR A 220 -7.30 -11.26 -5.99
N TRP A 221 -8.20 -10.34 -5.67
CA TRP A 221 -8.04 -9.57 -4.44
C TRP A 221 -9.36 -9.28 -3.70
N LEU A 222 -10.44 -8.89 -4.37
CA LEU A 222 -11.64 -8.41 -3.70
C LEU A 222 -12.38 -9.46 -2.86
N PRO A 223 -12.54 -10.74 -3.30
CA PRO A 223 -13.15 -11.77 -2.46
C PRO A 223 -12.40 -11.96 -1.14
N TYR A 224 -11.07 -11.93 -1.18
CA TYR A 224 -10.23 -12.06 0.02
C TYR A 224 -10.42 -10.88 0.98
N TYR A 225 -10.52 -9.66 0.45
CA TYR A 225 -10.76 -8.48 1.27
C TYR A 225 -12.10 -8.58 2.02
N VAL A 226 -13.17 -8.88 1.30
CA VAL A 226 -14.50 -8.94 1.92
C VAL A 226 -14.58 -10.01 2.99
N ASP A 227 -14.06 -11.21 2.74
CA ASP A 227 -14.10 -12.31 3.70
C ASP A 227 -13.18 -12.08 4.90
N LYS A 228 -11.97 -11.58 4.67
CA LYS A 228 -11.01 -11.27 5.73
C LYS A 228 -11.55 -10.25 6.73
N TYR A 229 -12.20 -9.20 6.24
CA TYR A 229 -12.71 -8.15 7.11
C TYR A 229 -14.05 -8.47 7.77
N LYS A 230 -14.65 -9.62 7.50
CA LYS A 230 -15.71 -10.21 8.31
C LYS A 230 -15.20 -10.83 9.62
N ASP A 231 -13.89 -11.02 9.77
CA ASP A 231 -13.30 -11.50 11.01
C ASP A 231 -13.64 -10.55 12.16
N PRO A 232 -14.06 -11.08 13.34
CA PRO A 232 -14.35 -10.28 14.55
C PRO A 232 -13.23 -9.31 14.92
N LEU A 233 -11.98 -9.64 14.65
CA LEU A 233 -10.83 -8.76 14.85
C LEU A 233 -11.01 -7.37 14.22
N PHE A 234 -11.71 -7.27 13.09
CA PHE A 234 -11.93 -6.01 12.38
C PHE A 234 -13.32 -5.41 12.62
N GLN A 235 -14.28 -6.22 13.05
CA GLN A 235 -15.65 -5.77 13.30
C GLN A 235 -15.80 -4.90 14.55
N HIS A 236 -14.84 -4.96 15.49
CA HIS A 236 -14.87 -4.10 16.68
C HIS A 236 -14.75 -2.61 16.32
N ASN A 237 -14.00 -2.26 15.28
CA ASN A 237 -13.94 -0.91 14.73
C ASN A 237 -15.09 -0.72 13.72
N LYS A 238 -16.25 -0.30 14.24
CA LYS A 238 -17.47 -0.13 13.43
C LYS A 238 -17.32 0.91 12.30
N VAL A 239 -16.47 1.92 12.48
CA VAL A 239 -16.19 2.94 11.47
C VAL A 239 -15.42 2.31 10.32
N PHE A 240 -14.34 1.61 10.62
CA PHE A 240 -13.55 0.87 9.63
C PHE A 240 -14.40 -0.18 8.91
N TYR A 241 -15.13 -1.04 9.65
CA TYR A 241 -15.92 -2.11 9.05
C TYR A 241 -16.97 -1.57 8.06
N ARG A 242 -17.67 -0.50 8.43
CA ARG A 242 -18.61 0.19 7.54
C ARG A 242 -17.90 0.79 6.33
N TRP A 243 -16.74 1.40 6.54
CA TRP A 243 -15.95 2.01 5.47
C TRP A 243 -15.48 0.97 4.45
N ILE A 244 -14.90 -0.15 4.90
CA ILE A 244 -14.36 -1.20 4.00
C ILE A 244 -15.48 -1.87 3.18
N MET A 245 -16.65 -2.09 3.77
CA MET A 245 -17.79 -2.62 3.04
C MET A 245 -18.27 -1.65 1.95
N ARG A 246 -18.31 -0.35 2.24
CA ARG A 246 -18.63 0.69 1.25
C ARG A 246 -17.57 0.78 0.15
N TRP A 247 -16.31 0.74 0.53
CA TRP A 247 -15.21 0.76 -0.43
C TRP A 247 -15.28 -0.44 -1.38
N ALA A 248 -15.48 -1.64 -0.86
CA ALA A 248 -15.66 -2.84 -1.66
C ALA A 248 -16.88 -2.73 -2.59
N ALA A 249 -18.02 -2.27 -2.08
CA ALA A 249 -19.23 -2.07 -2.89
C ALA A 249 -19.03 -1.07 -4.04
N CYS A 250 -18.28 0.03 -3.80
CA CYS A 250 -17.93 0.98 -4.86
C CYS A 250 -17.07 0.33 -5.93
N ARG A 251 -16.04 -0.44 -5.54
CA ARG A 251 -15.18 -1.14 -6.49
C ARG A 251 -15.91 -2.19 -7.32
N ILE A 252 -16.77 -2.99 -6.68
CA ILE A 252 -17.62 -3.94 -7.37
C ILE A 252 -18.55 -3.21 -8.37
N LYS A 253 -19.15 -2.11 -7.95
CA LYS A 253 -20.02 -1.31 -8.79
C LYS A 253 -19.27 -0.76 -10.03
N ASP A 254 -18.07 -0.23 -9.85
CA ASP A 254 -17.27 0.31 -10.95
C ASP A 254 -16.98 -0.77 -11.99
N ILE A 255 -16.59 -1.97 -11.56
CA ILE A 255 -16.33 -3.10 -12.44
C ILE A 255 -17.62 -3.62 -13.08
N TYR A 256 -18.68 -3.77 -12.30
CA TYR A 256 -20.00 -4.23 -12.77
C TYR A 256 -20.51 -3.41 -13.96
N PHE A 257 -20.26 -2.09 -14.01
CA PHE A 257 -20.78 -1.22 -15.06
C PHE A 257 -19.78 -0.91 -16.17
N ASN A 258 -18.48 -1.02 -15.93
CA ASN A 258 -17.48 -0.52 -16.84
C ASN A 258 -16.54 -1.60 -17.40
N ASP A 259 -16.62 -2.83 -16.87
CA ASP A 259 -15.74 -3.93 -17.27
C ASP A 259 -16.58 -5.18 -17.60
N ALA A 260 -16.82 -5.39 -18.90
CA ALA A 260 -17.63 -6.50 -19.38
C ALA A 260 -16.97 -7.88 -19.15
N GLU A 261 -15.63 -7.94 -19.12
CA GLU A 261 -14.89 -9.19 -18.94
C GLU A 261 -14.96 -9.68 -17.48
N GLN A 262 -15.04 -8.75 -16.52
CA GLN A 262 -15.10 -9.05 -15.09
C GLN A 262 -16.52 -8.96 -14.49
N PHE A 263 -17.55 -8.84 -15.32
CA PHE A 263 -18.94 -8.70 -14.88
C PHE A 263 -19.43 -9.85 -13.98
N GLU A 264 -19.15 -11.08 -14.37
CA GLU A 264 -19.53 -12.28 -13.58
C GLU A 264 -18.81 -12.31 -12.24
N ASP A 265 -17.53 -11.97 -12.21
CA ASP A 265 -16.75 -11.88 -10.97
C ASP A 265 -17.30 -10.79 -10.05
N ALA A 266 -17.77 -9.66 -10.59
CA ALA A 266 -18.43 -8.60 -9.84
C ALA A 266 -19.76 -9.06 -9.20
N ILE A 267 -20.57 -9.85 -9.92
CA ILE A 267 -21.79 -10.45 -9.37
C ILE A 267 -21.48 -11.38 -8.20
N VAL A 268 -20.49 -12.27 -8.38
CA VAL A 268 -20.08 -13.20 -7.31
C VAL A 268 -19.59 -12.43 -6.09
N ALA A 269 -18.73 -11.43 -6.28
CA ALA A 269 -18.18 -10.62 -5.20
C ALA A 269 -19.28 -9.82 -4.47
N SER A 270 -20.30 -9.32 -5.18
CA SER A 270 -21.41 -8.58 -4.57
C SER A 270 -22.19 -9.39 -3.54
N ARG A 271 -22.31 -10.72 -3.74
CA ARG A 271 -23.02 -11.62 -2.82
C ARG A 271 -22.33 -11.76 -1.46
N ASN A 272 -21.04 -11.47 -1.39
CA ASN A 272 -20.26 -11.55 -0.17
C ASN A 272 -20.28 -10.26 0.66
N LEU A 273 -20.91 -9.18 0.17
CA LEU A 273 -21.02 -7.93 0.91
C LEU A 273 -21.94 -8.03 2.12
N ASP A 274 -21.58 -7.39 3.21
CA ASP A 274 -22.50 -7.16 4.33
C ASP A 274 -23.37 -5.93 4.04
N TYR A 275 -24.56 -6.18 3.50
CA TYR A 275 -25.52 -5.14 3.13
C TYR A 275 -26.09 -4.36 4.32
N THR A 276 -25.93 -4.84 5.56
CA THR A 276 -26.34 -4.07 6.75
C THR A 276 -25.49 -2.82 6.95
N GLN A 277 -24.27 -2.81 6.40
CA GLN A 277 -23.33 -1.69 6.44
C GLN A 277 -23.46 -0.74 5.25
N LEU A 278 -24.31 -1.08 4.27
CA LEU A 278 -24.45 -0.37 3.01
C LEU A 278 -25.77 0.40 2.92
N SER A 279 -25.81 1.40 2.05
CA SER A 279 -27.08 1.99 1.63
C SER A 279 -27.92 0.93 0.89
N TRP A 280 -29.22 0.90 1.14
CA TRP A 280 -30.19 0.02 0.44
C TRP A 280 -30.06 0.08 -1.09
N LYS A 281 -29.56 1.19 -1.63
CA LYS A 281 -29.30 1.37 -3.07
C LYS A 281 -28.33 0.33 -3.64
N TYR A 282 -27.29 -0.06 -2.90
CA TYR A 282 -26.35 -1.09 -3.35
C TYR A 282 -27.02 -2.46 -3.40
N TYR A 283 -27.83 -2.79 -2.41
CA TYR A 283 -28.60 -4.03 -2.42
C TYR A 283 -29.50 -4.11 -3.66
N VAL A 284 -30.33 -3.08 -3.90
CA VAL A 284 -31.21 -3.02 -5.06
C VAL A 284 -30.41 -3.08 -6.37
N LEU A 285 -29.30 -2.32 -6.47
CA LEU A 285 -28.48 -2.25 -7.67
C LEU A 285 -27.98 -3.62 -8.12
N PHE A 286 -27.43 -4.42 -7.19
CA PHE A 286 -26.87 -5.73 -7.50
C PHE A 286 -27.91 -6.85 -7.63
N GLN A 287 -29.19 -6.61 -7.27
CA GLN A 287 -30.29 -7.57 -7.47
C GLN A 287 -31.05 -7.33 -8.78
N LEU A 288 -30.89 -6.18 -9.41
CA LEU A 288 -31.60 -5.85 -10.64
C LEU A 288 -30.91 -6.44 -11.88
N PRO A 289 -31.69 -6.77 -12.94
CA PRO A 289 -31.11 -7.07 -14.24
C PRO A 289 -30.20 -5.95 -14.73
N TYR A 290 -29.06 -6.29 -15.31
CA TYR A 290 -27.98 -5.35 -15.72
C TYR A 290 -28.49 -4.10 -16.43
N GLY A 291 -29.36 -4.27 -17.44
CA GLY A 291 -29.89 -3.13 -18.22
C GLY A 291 -30.67 -2.13 -17.37
N ILE A 292 -31.39 -2.58 -16.34
CA ILE A 292 -32.13 -1.72 -15.41
C ILE A 292 -31.14 -1.06 -14.43
N ALA A 293 -30.22 -1.83 -13.88
CA ALA A 293 -29.21 -1.36 -12.96
C ALA A 293 -28.33 -0.26 -13.64
N LYS A 294 -27.93 -0.46 -14.89
CA LYS A 294 -27.15 0.50 -15.68
C LYS A 294 -27.86 1.83 -15.87
N ARG A 295 -29.16 1.81 -16.19
CA ARG A 295 -29.97 3.03 -16.34
C ARG A 295 -30.07 3.82 -15.04
N LEU A 296 -30.30 3.14 -13.91
CA LEU A 296 -30.36 3.76 -12.58
C LEU A 296 -29.02 4.37 -12.17
N ASN A 297 -27.89 3.67 -12.42
CA ASN A 297 -26.58 4.19 -12.13
C ASN A 297 -26.24 5.46 -12.93
N THR A 298 -26.53 5.46 -14.23
CA THR A 298 -26.32 6.64 -15.11
C THR A 298 -27.15 7.85 -14.66
N TRP A 299 -28.36 7.60 -14.13
CA TRP A 299 -29.22 8.67 -13.64
C TRP A 299 -28.69 9.28 -12.32
N ASP A 300 -28.19 8.45 -11.41
CA ASP A 300 -27.60 8.88 -10.13
C ASP A 300 -26.31 9.68 -10.35
N GLU A 301 -25.45 9.26 -11.29
CA GLU A 301 -24.23 9.99 -11.67
C GLU A 301 -24.48 11.37 -12.27
N LYS A 302 -25.51 11.50 -13.13
CA LYS A 302 -25.92 12.80 -13.68
C LYS A 302 -26.43 13.75 -12.59
N ARG A 303 -27.13 13.22 -11.60
CA ARG A 303 -27.65 14.01 -10.47
C ARG A 303 -26.54 14.50 -9.53
N ILE A 304 -25.46 13.71 -9.37
CA ILE A 304 -24.31 14.08 -8.54
C ILE A 304 -23.46 15.17 -9.23
N LYS A 305 -23.30 15.11 -10.55
CA LYS A 305 -22.55 16.12 -11.34
C LYS A 305 -23.27 17.47 -11.48
N GLN A 306 -24.55 17.53 -11.15
CA GLN A 306 -25.36 18.78 -11.19
C GLN A 306 -25.47 19.47 -9.83
N LYS A 307 -24.91 18.91 -8.78
CA LYS A 307 -24.77 19.47 -7.43
C LYS A 307 -23.32 19.85 -7.14
#